data_4d4d1a1d6886da64f97a8350d948873b
#
_entry.id   4d4d1a1d6886da64f97a8350d948873b
#
_cell.length_a   1.000
_cell.length_b   1.000
_cell.length_c   1.000
_cell.angle_alpha   90.00
_cell.angle_beta   90.00
_cell.angle_gamma   90.00
#
_symmetry.space_group_name_H-M   'P 1'
#
loop_
_entity.id
_entity.type
_entity.pdbx_description
1 polymer ?
#
loop_
_entity_poly.entity_id
_entity_poly.type
_entity_poly.pdbx_seq_one_letter_code
_entity_poly.pdbx_strand_id
1 'polypeptide(L)'
;MVRENRSTVALAVGLGLFIGWGVGLPGTAAATQADRPARGLYMKYCSACHGPGGKGDGSVSSVMRPKPTDLTQIAKKSGGEFPFVPIMQVIDGTKAVHAHGEADMPVWGELLKDPGSGSLESRVAIEGKLMLITDYIRSIQEK
;
A
#
# COMPACT_ATOMS: atom_id res chain seq x y z
N MET A 1 65.49 -39.32 38.76
CA MET A 1 65.37 -39.66 37.32
C MET A 1 63.95 -39.88 36.97
N VAL A 2 63.32 -38.86 36.42
CA VAL A 2 61.94 -38.93 35.99
C VAL A 2 61.92 -38.71 34.46
N ARG A 3 61.46 -39.73 33.74
CA ARG A 3 61.31 -39.69 32.26
C ARG A 3 60.03 -39.00 31.86
N GLU A 4 60.14 -37.88 31.18
CA GLU A 4 59.04 -37.26 30.52
C GLU A 4 58.68 -38.05 29.26
N ASN A 5 57.42 -38.46 29.18
CA ASN A 5 56.82 -39.08 28.01
C ASN A 5 56.06 -38.01 27.25
N ARG A 6 56.57 -37.51 26.10
CA ARG A 6 55.93 -36.57 25.21
C ARG A 6 55.05 -37.30 24.18
N SER A 7 53.82 -37.42 24.45
CA SER A 7 52.81 -37.87 23.43
C SER A 7 52.47 -36.72 22.52
N THR A 8 52.88 -36.77 21.28
CA THR A 8 52.47 -35.90 20.18
C THR A 8 51.11 -36.31 19.70
N VAL A 9 50.06 -35.45 19.95
CA VAL A 9 48.74 -35.59 19.39
C VAL A 9 48.73 -34.83 18.07
N ALA A 10 48.61 -35.56 16.97
CA ALA A 10 48.41 -34.98 15.64
C ALA A 10 46.97 -34.57 15.48
N LEU A 11 46.71 -33.26 15.35
CA LEU A 11 45.39 -32.70 15.03
C LEU A 11 45.19 -32.77 13.51
N ALA A 12 44.35 -33.68 13.04
CA ALA A 12 43.89 -33.71 11.66
C ALA A 12 42.76 -32.63 11.49
N VAL A 13 43.11 -31.54 10.80
CA VAL A 13 42.13 -30.53 10.40
C VAL A 13 41.42 -31.01 9.14
N GLY A 14 40.23 -31.56 9.30
CA GLY A 14 39.34 -31.89 8.20
C GLY A 14 38.68 -30.64 7.63
N LEU A 15 39.09 -30.21 6.44
CA LEU A 15 38.49 -29.12 5.67
C LEU A 15 37.21 -29.62 4.98
N GLY A 16 36.06 -29.52 5.67
CA GLY A 16 34.78 -29.85 5.12
C GLY A 16 34.27 -28.67 4.27
N LEU A 17 34.26 -28.82 2.93
CA LEU A 17 33.55 -27.92 2.03
C LEU A 17 32.03 -28.16 2.18
N PHE A 18 31.35 -27.32 2.93
CA PHE A 18 29.89 -27.23 2.87
C PHE A 18 29.50 -26.35 1.70
N ILE A 19 29.20 -26.98 0.56
CA ILE A 19 28.48 -26.30 -0.54
C ILE A 19 27.02 -26.20 -0.11
N GLY A 20 26.66 -25.09 0.55
CA GLY A 20 25.32 -24.76 0.91
C GLY A 20 24.52 -24.31 -0.34
N TRP A 21 23.73 -25.18 -0.90
CA TRP A 21 22.68 -24.77 -1.85
C TRP A 21 21.61 -24.02 -1.07
N GLY A 22 21.72 -22.69 -1.06
CA GLY A 22 20.66 -21.80 -0.58
C GLY A 22 19.48 -21.88 -1.52
N VAL A 23 18.49 -22.73 -1.22
CA VAL A 23 17.17 -22.67 -1.84
C VAL A 23 16.52 -21.38 -1.32
N GLY A 24 16.63 -20.30 -2.11
CA GLY A 24 15.92 -19.07 -1.88
C GLY A 24 14.41 -19.33 -2.02
N LEU A 25 13.71 -19.48 -0.91
CA LEU A 25 12.24 -19.47 -0.90
C LEU A 25 11.79 -18.11 -1.42
N PRO A 26 10.84 -18.07 -2.40
CA PRO A 26 10.23 -16.81 -2.79
C PRO A 26 9.54 -16.22 -1.55
N GLY A 27 10.09 -15.13 -1.04
CA GLY A 27 9.49 -14.38 0.05
C GLY A 27 8.12 -13.89 -0.40
N THR A 28 7.05 -14.52 0.07
CA THR A 28 5.72 -13.94 0.02
C THR A 28 5.81 -12.64 0.83
N ALA A 29 5.74 -11.50 0.16
CA ALA A 29 5.63 -10.22 0.83
C ALA A 29 4.33 -10.27 1.65
N ALA A 30 4.46 -10.63 2.93
CA ALA A 30 3.36 -10.55 3.87
C ALA A 30 2.97 -9.06 3.96
N ALA A 31 1.72 -8.74 3.62
CA ALA A 31 1.17 -7.41 3.81
C ALA A 31 1.50 -6.95 5.24
N THR A 32 2.16 -5.82 5.36
CA THR A 32 2.59 -5.30 6.66
C THR A 32 1.37 -4.99 7.52
N GLN A 33 1.56 -4.99 8.84
CA GLN A 33 0.46 -4.69 9.78
C GLN A 33 -0.13 -3.28 9.53
N ALA A 34 0.65 -2.37 8.93
CA ALA A 34 0.24 -1.03 8.52
C ALA A 34 -0.76 -1.02 7.35
N ASP A 35 -0.74 -2.04 6.48
CA ASP A 35 -1.62 -2.10 5.30
C ASP A 35 -3.09 -2.40 5.65
N ARG A 36 -3.35 -2.99 6.83
CA ARG A 36 -4.71 -3.34 7.27
C ARG A 36 -5.61 -2.13 7.48
N PRO A 37 -5.20 -1.07 8.20
CA PRO A 37 -5.99 0.15 8.34
C PRO A 37 -6.23 0.85 7.01
N ALA A 38 -5.20 0.98 6.18
CA ALA A 38 -5.28 1.62 4.87
C ALA A 38 -6.28 0.90 3.94
N ARG A 39 -6.18 -0.43 3.85
CA ARG A 39 -7.13 -1.26 3.12
C ARG A 39 -8.54 -1.16 3.70
N GLY A 40 -8.69 -1.15 5.03
CA GLY A 40 -9.98 -1.01 5.69
C GLY A 40 -10.69 0.30 5.35
N LEU A 41 -9.98 1.41 5.32
CA LEU A 41 -10.50 2.71 4.90
C LEU A 41 -10.93 2.70 3.43
N TYR A 42 -10.09 2.16 2.54
CA TYR A 42 -10.42 2.02 1.14
C TYR A 42 -11.68 1.17 0.93
N MET A 43 -11.77 0.01 1.58
CA MET A 43 -12.94 -0.86 1.47
C MET A 43 -14.21 -0.18 1.95
N LYS A 44 -14.13 0.65 3.00
CA LYS A 44 -15.27 1.36 3.55
C LYS A 44 -15.76 2.51 2.66
N TYR A 45 -14.85 3.29 2.08
CA TYR A 45 -15.20 4.55 1.43
C TYR A 45 -15.12 4.52 -0.10
N CYS A 46 -14.36 3.61 -0.69
CA CYS A 46 -14.03 3.63 -2.11
C CYS A 46 -14.55 2.40 -2.89
N SER A 47 -14.59 1.23 -2.23
CA SER A 47 -14.79 -0.04 -2.93
C SER A 47 -16.18 -0.21 -3.55
N ALA A 48 -17.22 0.46 -3.03
CA ALA A 48 -18.56 0.39 -3.62
C ALA A 48 -18.57 0.85 -5.08
N CYS A 49 -17.79 1.89 -5.39
CA CYS A 49 -17.66 2.44 -6.74
C CYS A 49 -16.46 1.84 -7.48
N HIS A 50 -15.25 1.88 -6.87
CA HIS A 50 -14.02 1.49 -7.53
C HIS A 50 -13.70 -0.02 -7.48
N GLY A 51 -14.50 -0.80 -6.75
CA GLY A 51 -14.27 -2.23 -6.56
C GLY A 51 -13.21 -2.56 -5.51
N PRO A 52 -13.22 -3.78 -4.95
CA PRO A 52 -12.27 -4.22 -3.93
C PRO A 52 -10.82 -4.28 -4.42
N GLY A 53 -10.63 -4.40 -5.74
CA GLY A 53 -9.33 -4.38 -6.43
C GLY A 53 -8.99 -3.05 -7.08
N GLY A 54 -9.83 -2.03 -7.00
CA GLY A 54 -9.59 -0.72 -7.58
C GLY A 54 -9.84 -0.62 -9.09
N LYS A 55 -10.48 -1.61 -9.71
CA LYS A 55 -10.63 -1.72 -11.18
C LYS A 55 -11.84 -0.98 -11.76
N GLY A 56 -12.55 -0.19 -10.95
CA GLY A 56 -13.75 0.51 -11.38
C GLY A 56 -14.96 -0.42 -11.56
N ASP A 57 -14.94 -1.56 -10.89
CA ASP A 57 -15.92 -2.65 -10.98
C ASP A 57 -16.71 -2.86 -9.67
N GLY A 58 -16.84 -1.81 -8.87
CA GLY A 58 -17.61 -1.85 -7.64
C GLY A 58 -19.09 -2.14 -7.86
N SER A 59 -19.79 -2.51 -6.79
CA SER A 59 -21.18 -2.97 -6.83
C SER A 59 -22.16 -1.94 -7.45
N VAL A 60 -21.85 -0.64 -7.36
CA VAL A 60 -22.67 0.41 -7.95
C VAL A 60 -22.13 0.93 -9.28
N SER A 61 -21.00 0.44 -9.77
CA SER A 61 -20.32 0.95 -10.96
C SER A 61 -21.14 0.81 -12.25
N SER A 62 -22.02 -0.19 -12.31
CA SER A 62 -22.87 -0.45 -13.49
C SER A 62 -23.89 0.64 -13.77
N VAL A 63 -24.33 1.36 -12.74
CA VAL A 63 -25.33 2.45 -12.85
C VAL A 63 -24.68 3.84 -12.90
N MET A 64 -23.38 3.95 -12.69
CA MET A 64 -22.66 5.24 -12.71
C MET A 64 -22.32 5.68 -14.14
N ARG A 65 -22.43 6.97 -14.40
CA ARG A 65 -22.04 7.64 -15.65
C ARG A 65 -21.37 8.97 -15.32
N PRO A 66 -20.09 9.17 -15.59
CA PRO A 66 -19.13 8.18 -16.15
C PRO A 66 -18.86 6.99 -15.24
N LYS A 67 -18.37 5.90 -15.81
CA LYS A 67 -17.96 4.72 -15.03
C LYS A 67 -16.75 5.08 -14.12
N PRO A 68 -16.70 4.57 -12.88
CA PRO A 68 -15.57 4.80 -12.01
C PRO A 68 -14.23 4.38 -12.64
N THR A 69 -13.22 5.21 -12.46
CA THR A 69 -11.88 5.00 -13.02
C THR A 69 -11.24 3.75 -12.42
N ASP A 70 -10.52 2.99 -13.27
CA ASP A 70 -9.58 1.97 -12.83
C ASP A 70 -8.37 2.63 -12.15
N LEU A 71 -8.31 2.51 -10.82
CA LEU A 71 -7.28 3.13 -9.99
C LEU A 71 -5.94 2.41 -10.09
N THR A 72 -5.90 1.14 -10.57
CA THR A 72 -4.66 0.37 -10.69
C THR A 72 -3.75 0.88 -11.80
N GLN A 73 -4.28 1.70 -12.71
CA GLN A 73 -3.58 2.20 -13.89
C GLN A 73 -3.01 3.62 -13.72
N ILE A 74 -3.11 4.23 -12.54
CA ILE A 74 -2.73 5.64 -12.33
C ILE A 74 -1.24 5.85 -12.59
N ALA A 75 -0.37 5.03 -12.02
CA ALA A 75 1.08 5.16 -12.23
C ALA A 75 1.45 5.00 -13.70
N LYS A 76 0.88 4.00 -14.38
CA LYS A 76 1.11 3.76 -15.81
C LYS A 76 0.69 4.95 -16.69
N LYS A 77 -0.46 5.56 -16.39
CA LYS A 77 -0.95 6.76 -17.09
C LYS A 77 -0.15 8.01 -16.76
N SER A 78 0.60 8.00 -15.65
CA SER A 78 1.44 9.11 -15.17
C SER A 78 2.93 8.94 -15.50
N GLY A 79 3.25 8.14 -16.51
CA GLY A 79 4.65 7.96 -16.92
C GLY A 79 5.45 6.95 -16.08
N GLY A 80 4.77 6.10 -15.32
CA GLY A 80 5.39 5.04 -14.50
C GLY A 80 5.54 5.39 -13.02
N GLU A 81 5.29 6.64 -12.64
CA GLU A 81 5.34 7.10 -11.25
C GLU A 81 3.94 7.41 -10.72
N PHE A 82 3.66 6.97 -9.48
CA PHE A 82 2.37 7.25 -8.84
C PHE A 82 2.37 8.68 -8.27
N PRO A 83 1.49 9.57 -8.76
CA PRO A 83 1.46 10.98 -8.36
C PRO A 83 0.71 11.15 -7.02
N PHE A 84 1.37 10.81 -5.91
CA PHE A 84 0.76 10.69 -4.58
C PHE A 84 -0.01 11.94 -4.15
N VAL A 85 0.63 13.11 -4.14
CA VAL A 85 0.00 14.36 -3.70
C VAL A 85 -1.16 14.78 -4.62
N PRO A 86 -1.02 14.78 -5.95
CA PRO A 86 -2.15 15.01 -6.85
C PRO A 86 -3.34 14.09 -6.62
N ILE A 87 -3.12 12.79 -6.36
CA ILE A 87 -4.23 11.85 -6.09
C ILE A 87 -4.87 12.14 -4.75
N MET A 88 -4.11 12.43 -3.70
CA MET A 88 -4.64 12.83 -2.40
C MET A 88 -5.53 14.08 -2.52
N GLN A 89 -5.11 15.07 -3.31
CA GLN A 89 -5.88 16.28 -3.59
C GLN A 89 -7.18 16.03 -4.36
N VAL A 90 -7.19 15.01 -5.23
CA VAL A 90 -8.42 14.57 -5.91
C VAL A 90 -9.39 13.96 -4.92
N ILE A 91 -8.89 13.12 -4.01
CA ILE A 91 -9.73 12.44 -3.01
C ILE A 91 -10.32 13.45 -2.02
N ASP A 92 -9.53 14.42 -1.56
CA ASP A 92 -10.02 15.44 -0.61
C ASP A 92 -10.91 16.52 -1.27
N GLY A 93 -10.90 16.60 -2.61
CA GLY A 93 -11.69 17.55 -3.39
C GLY A 93 -11.04 18.92 -3.57
N THR A 94 -9.80 19.13 -3.13
CA THR A 94 -9.08 20.41 -3.36
C THR A 94 -8.59 20.56 -4.79
N LYS A 95 -8.44 19.42 -5.52
CA LYS A 95 -8.13 19.41 -6.94
C LYS A 95 -9.32 18.89 -7.74
N ALA A 96 -9.98 19.78 -8.49
CA ALA A 96 -11.00 19.37 -9.43
C ALA A 96 -10.38 18.51 -10.56
N VAL A 97 -10.98 17.37 -10.83
CA VAL A 97 -10.61 16.52 -11.96
C VAL A 97 -11.72 16.60 -13.00
N HIS A 98 -11.51 17.42 -14.03
CA HIS A 98 -12.45 17.56 -15.13
C HIS A 98 -12.74 16.26 -15.90
N ALA A 99 -11.90 15.22 -15.70
CA ALA A 99 -12.09 13.91 -16.31
C ALA A 99 -13.22 13.07 -15.68
N HIS A 100 -13.77 13.50 -14.55
CA HIS A 100 -14.83 12.76 -13.85
C HIS A 100 -16.22 13.37 -14.04
N GLY A 101 -16.43 14.28 -15.01
CA GLY A 101 -17.70 14.99 -15.10
C GLY A 101 -18.02 15.70 -13.78
N GLU A 102 -19.00 16.55 -13.72
CA GLU A 102 -19.35 17.22 -12.48
C GLU A 102 -19.62 16.20 -11.36
N ALA A 103 -18.70 16.16 -10.37
CA ALA A 103 -18.89 15.71 -8.98
C ALA A 103 -19.57 14.35 -8.70
N ASP A 104 -19.38 13.33 -9.52
CA ASP A 104 -19.94 12.00 -9.19
C ASP A 104 -19.15 11.27 -8.09
N MET A 105 -17.91 11.70 -7.79
CA MET A 105 -17.14 11.20 -6.66
C MET A 105 -17.32 12.11 -5.45
N PRO A 106 -17.69 11.58 -4.27
CA PRO A 106 -17.83 12.38 -3.06
C PRO A 106 -16.53 13.11 -2.70
N VAL A 107 -16.65 14.33 -2.19
CA VAL A 107 -15.53 15.11 -1.63
C VAL A 107 -15.20 14.55 -0.26
N TRP A 108 -14.27 13.61 -0.21
CA TRP A 108 -13.97 12.88 1.02
C TRP A 108 -13.34 13.77 2.10
N GLY A 109 -12.65 14.84 1.73
CA GLY A 109 -12.16 15.83 2.68
C GLY A 109 -13.28 16.44 3.53
N GLU A 110 -14.47 16.62 2.97
CA GLU A 110 -15.64 17.10 3.72
C GLU A 110 -16.37 15.97 4.46
N LEU A 111 -16.57 14.81 3.81
CA LEU A 111 -17.34 13.70 4.39
C LEU A 111 -16.62 12.98 5.54
N LEU A 112 -15.30 13.07 5.60
CA LEU A 112 -14.51 12.51 6.69
C LEU A 112 -14.42 13.40 7.93
N LYS A 113 -14.98 14.64 7.85
CA LYS A 113 -15.07 15.54 9.00
C LYS A 113 -16.12 15.01 9.98
N ASP A 114 -15.76 14.96 11.25
CA ASP A 114 -16.76 14.73 12.29
C ASP A 114 -17.61 15.99 12.46
N PRO A 115 -18.97 15.88 12.48
CA PRO A 115 -19.83 17.03 12.69
C PRO A 115 -19.47 17.76 14.00
N GLY A 116 -19.09 19.02 13.90
CA GLY A 116 -18.77 19.86 15.05
C GLY A 116 -17.29 19.91 15.46
N SER A 117 -16.40 19.22 14.79
CA SER A 117 -14.97 19.26 15.10
C SER A 117 -14.18 20.13 14.12
N GLY A 118 -14.01 21.40 14.46
CA GLY A 118 -13.06 22.31 13.80
C GLY A 118 -11.66 22.28 14.42
N SER A 119 -11.37 21.30 15.29
CA SER A 119 -10.12 21.24 16.02
C SER A 119 -8.95 20.82 15.13
N LEU A 120 -7.73 21.15 15.55
CA LEU A 120 -6.51 20.74 14.86
C LEU A 120 -6.39 19.21 14.80
N GLU A 121 -6.74 18.52 15.89
CA GLU A 121 -6.71 17.05 15.98
C GLU A 121 -7.62 16.41 14.94
N SER A 122 -8.81 16.98 14.74
CA SER A 122 -9.75 16.51 13.72
C SER A 122 -9.19 16.66 12.30
N ARG A 123 -8.56 17.79 12.01
CA ARG A 123 -7.91 18.03 10.71
C ARG A 123 -6.78 17.04 10.45
N VAL A 124 -5.92 16.84 11.43
CA VAL A 124 -4.82 15.88 11.36
C VAL A 124 -5.35 14.44 11.15
N ALA A 125 -6.44 14.09 11.84
CA ALA A 125 -7.05 12.77 11.68
C ALA A 125 -7.62 12.55 10.27
N ILE A 126 -8.24 13.57 9.66
CA ILE A 126 -8.76 13.50 8.29
C ILE A 126 -7.60 13.33 7.30
N GLU A 127 -6.57 14.16 7.42
CA GLU A 127 -5.39 14.11 6.56
C GLU A 127 -4.71 12.74 6.66
N GLY A 128 -4.57 12.19 7.86
CA GLY A 128 -4.07 10.84 8.09
C GLY A 128 -4.90 9.75 7.38
N LYS A 129 -6.24 9.84 7.40
CA LYS A 129 -7.11 8.92 6.65
C LYS A 129 -6.90 9.04 5.14
N LEU A 130 -6.81 10.26 4.62
CA LEU A 130 -6.56 10.53 3.19
C LEU A 130 -5.21 9.98 2.74
N MET A 131 -4.17 10.18 3.54
CA MET A 131 -2.84 9.61 3.28
C MET A 131 -2.87 8.09 3.23
N LEU A 132 -3.53 7.43 4.18
CA LEU A 132 -3.65 5.97 4.23
C LEU A 132 -4.42 5.42 3.02
N ILE A 133 -5.53 6.06 2.63
CA ILE A 133 -6.29 5.67 1.43
C ILE A 133 -5.41 5.82 0.18
N THR A 134 -4.71 6.94 0.04
CA THR A 134 -3.83 7.21 -1.09
C THR A 134 -2.68 6.21 -1.16
N ASP A 135 -2.11 5.85 0.00
CA ASP A 135 -1.04 4.85 0.10
C ASP A 135 -1.52 3.46 -0.32
N TYR A 136 -2.73 3.06 0.11
CA TYR A 136 -3.33 1.82 -0.36
C TYR A 136 -3.50 1.82 -1.89
N ILE A 137 -4.02 2.91 -2.48
CA ILE A 137 -4.16 3.03 -3.94
C ILE A 137 -2.79 2.92 -4.63
N ARG A 138 -1.74 3.52 -4.06
CA ARG A 138 -0.36 3.36 -4.54
C ARG A 138 0.09 1.89 -4.51
N SER A 139 -0.27 1.16 -3.48
CA SER A 139 0.14 -0.24 -3.28
C SER A 139 -0.48 -1.22 -4.28
N ILE A 140 -1.62 -0.86 -4.88
CA ILE A 140 -2.34 -1.70 -5.84
C ILE A 140 -2.04 -1.34 -7.31
N GLN A 141 -1.03 -0.51 -7.58
CA GLN A 141 -0.68 -0.14 -8.96
C GLN A 141 -0.18 -1.35 -9.75
N GLU A 142 -0.70 -1.53 -10.97
CA GLU A 142 -0.19 -2.52 -11.92
C GLU A 142 1.11 -2.00 -12.57
N LYS A 143 2.08 -2.89 -12.73
CA LYS A 143 3.39 -2.59 -13.35
C LYS A 143 3.29 -2.56 -14.88
#